data_cededf519bad5674209f9087671b9ab7
#
_entry.id   cededf519bad5674209f9087671b9ab7
#
_cell.length_a   1.000
_cell.length_b   1.000
_cell.length_c   1.000
_cell.angle_alpha   90.00
_cell.angle_beta   90.00
_cell.angle_gamma   90.00
#
_symmetry.space_group_name_H-M   'P 1'
#
loop_
_entity.id
_entity.type
_entity.pdbx_description
1 polymer ?
#
loop_
_entity_poly.entity_id
_entity_poly.type
_entity_poly.pdbx_seq_one_letter_code
_entity_poly.pdbx_strand_id
1 'polypeptide(L)'
;AEMAPYSDIDLLFLTPYKQTAWGENVIESILYLLWDLSLKVGYSVRNVEESIRLAKSDITIRTTLLENRFIFGESKLARELNTRLWSEVFKNTASEFISEKLKERDLRHKKQGSERYLLEPNIKEGKGGLRDLQNLYWISKYVYKIEHKKDLIGFNIFSANDLTLFSKAENFLWTVRCALHLLSDRANENLSFDVQVPIAKSLGFKNTGGLLGVEKFMQNYFLHAKNVGELTRILLARMESQHVKEKPNILNKIKKKFESADTNIEKGFSLTHGRLNVENSEMFVKDPINLIKLFQNGLKSSRLIHPNALHLVARNIDLVDENFIKSEEATTIFLDLLLNYGDPERALRRM
;
A
#
# COMPACT_ATOMS: atom_id res chain seq x y z
N ALA A 1 3.81 -9.60 14.56
CA ALA A 1 2.68 -8.75 14.23
C ALA A 1 2.39 -7.78 15.36
N GLU A 2 2.05 -6.54 15.03
CA GLU A 2 1.62 -5.53 15.97
C GLU A 2 0.12 -5.68 16.21
N MET A 3 -0.37 -5.42 17.44
CA MET A 3 -1.76 -5.63 17.83
C MET A 3 -2.31 -4.38 18.50
N ALA A 4 -3.53 -3.98 18.13
CA ALA A 4 -4.29 -2.96 18.86
C ALA A 4 -5.00 -3.58 20.08
N PRO A 5 -5.42 -2.78 21.08
CA PRO A 5 -5.94 -3.27 22.36
C PRO A 5 -7.06 -4.33 22.24
N TYR A 6 -7.96 -4.20 21.27
CA TYR A 6 -9.07 -5.13 21.06
C TYR A 6 -8.95 -5.95 19.76
N SER A 7 -7.71 -6.11 19.24
CA SER A 7 -7.48 -6.94 18.05
C SER A 7 -7.63 -8.42 18.36
N ASP A 8 -8.09 -9.19 17.38
CA ASP A 8 -8.07 -10.64 17.44
C ASP A 8 -6.62 -11.15 17.52
N ILE A 9 -6.41 -12.23 18.27
CA ILE A 9 -5.13 -12.92 18.44
C ILE A 9 -5.18 -14.19 17.59
N ASP A 10 -4.28 -14.32 16.63
CA ASP A 10 -4.17 -15.54 15.81
C ASP A 10 -3.01 -16.39 16.31
N LEU A 11 -3.29 -17.59 16.82
CA LEU A 11 -2.30 -18.54 17.31
C LEU A 11 -2.14 -19.72 16.37
N LEU A 12 -0.91 -20.08 16.09
CA LEU A 12 -0.54 -21.35 15.46
C LEU A 12 0.14 -22.24 16.51
N PHE A 13 -0.51 -23.34 16.85
CA PHE A 13 0.09 -24.44 17.61
C PHE A 13 0.78 -25.38 16.63
N LEU A 14 2.10 -25.32 16.57
CA LEU A 14 2.90 -26.11 15.68
C LEU A 14 3.33 -27.41 16.37
N THR A 15 2.85 -28.56 15.87
CA THR A 15 3.12 -29.87 16.43
C THR A 15 4.12 -30.65 15.56
N PRO A 16 4.98 -31.51 16.17
CA PRO A 16 5.93 -32.33 15.41
C PRO A 16 5.23 -33.45 14.60
N TYR A 17 4.09 -33.92 15.05
CA TYR A 17 3.32 -35.04 14.47
C TYR A 17 1.83 -34.69 14.42
N LYS A 18 1.02 -35.72 14.09
CA LYS A 18 -0.44 -35.62 14.28
C LYS A 18 -0.77 -35.29 15.73
N GLN A 19 -1.83 -34.55 15.91
CA GLN A 19 -2.37 -34.15 17.19
C GLN A 19 -2.64 -35.38 18.07
N THR A 20 -2.28 -35.27 19.35
CA THR A 20 -2.51 -36.32 20.36
C THR A 20 -3.56 -35.82 21.37
N ALA A 21 -4.29 -36.70 22.03
CA ALA A 21 -5.27 -36.32 23.06
C ALA A 21 -4.65 -35.47 24.17
N TRP A 22 -3.42 -35.74 24.56
CA TRP A 22 -2.70 -34.89 25.53
C TRP A 22 -2.44 -33.48 24.98
N GLY A 23 -1.98 -33.39 23.73
CA GLY A 23 -1.74 -32.12 23.06
C GLY A 23 -3.03 -31.28 22.90
N GLU A 24 -4.14 -31.93 22.58
CA GLU A 24 -5.47 -31.31 22.55
C GLU A 24 -5.84 -30.70 23.87
N ASN A 25 -5.74 -31.46 24.98
CA ASN A 25 -6.05 -30.98 26.31
C ASN A 25 -5.18 -29.77 26.74
N VAL A 26 -3.89 -29.77 26.37
CA VAL A 26 -3.00 -28.62 26.66
C VAL A 26 -3.43 -27.40 25.87
N ILE A 27 -3.72 -27.55 24.57
CA ILE A 27 -4.17 -26.44 23.71
C ILE A 27 -5.50 -25.87 24.22
N GLU A 28 -6.47 -26.75 24.54
CA GLU A 28 -7.75 -26.33 25.10
C GLU A 28 -7.57 -25.56 26.40
N SER A 29 -6.72 -26.03 27.31
CA SER A 29 -6.44 -25.34 28.59
C SER A 29 -5.88 -23.94 28.35
N ILE A 30 -4.98 -23.77 27.37
CA ILE A 30 -4.44 -22.44 26.98
C ILE A 30 -5.55 -21.56 26.42
N LEU A 31 -6.38 -22.09 25.53
CA LEU A 31 -7.47 -21.35 24.91
C LEU A 31 -8.54 -20.91 25.94
N TYR A 32 -8.95 -21.79 26.84
CA TYR A 32 -9.88 -21.44 27.91
C TYR A 32 -9.34 -20.30 28.77
N LEU A 33 -8.05 -20.36 29.17
CA LEU A 33 -7.43 -19.28 29.93
C LEU A 33 -7.49 -17.94 29.18
N LEU A 34 -7.21 -17.94 27.86
CA LEU A 34 -7.24 -16.73 27.05
C LEU A 34 -8.68 -16.20 26.88
N TRP A 35 -9.66 -17.07 26.71
CA TRP A 35 -11.08 -16.71 26.61
C TRP A 35 -11.63 -16.19 27.92
N ASP A 36 -11.23 -16.76 29.05
CA ASP A 36 -11.59 -16.28 30.40
C ASP A 36 -11.06 -14.86 30.67
N LEU A 37 -9.91 -14.51 30.03
CA LEU A 37 -9.39 -13.15 30.00
C LEU A 37 -10.12 -12.23 29.00
N SER A 38 -11.23 -12.69 28.41
CA SER A 38 -12.02 -11.97 27.42
C SER A 38 -11.25 -11.63 26.13
N LEU A 39 -10.18 -12.36 25.84
CA LEU A 39 -9.41 -12.19 24.61
C LEU A 39 -10.09 -12.92 23.45
N LYS A 40 -10.16 -12.27 22.29
CA LYS A 40 -10.63 -12.89 21.06
C LYS A 40 -9.49 -13.64 20.40
N VAL A 41 -9.54 -14.97 20.45
CA VAL A 41 -8.47 -15.83 19.95
C VAL A 41 -8.98 -16.72 18.84
N GLY A 42 -8.40 -16.54 17.65
CA GLY A 42 -8.43 -17.52 16.57
C GLY A 42 -7.22 -18.45 16.70
N TYR A 43 -7.41 -19.73 16.39
CA TYR A 43 -6.28 -20.65 16.45
C TYR A 43 -6.30 -21.69 15.34
N SER A 44 -5.15 -22.26 15.10
CA SER A 44 -5.01 -23.46 14.27
C SER A 44 -3.93 -24.36 14.84
N VAL A 45 -4.13 -25.67 14.69
CA VAL A 45 -3.18 -26.70 15.11
C VAL A 45 -2.71 -27.40 13.85
N ARG A 46 -1.41 -27.38 13.56
CA ARG A 46 -0.83 -27.94 12.33
C ARG A 46 0.56 -28.46 12.61
N ASN A 47 0.98 -29.42 11.81
CA ASN A 47 2.39 -29.75 11.69
C ASN A 47 3.04 -28.93 10.59
N VAL A 48 4.38 -29.04 10.44
CA VAL A 48 5.15 -28.29 9.43
C VAL A 48 4.67 -28.63 8.03
N GLU A 49 4.47 -29.91 7.71
CA GLU A 49 4.06 -30.37 6.37
C GLU A 49 2.70 -29.80 5.96
N GLU A 50 1.74 -29.84 6.86
CA GLU A 50 0.41 -29.29 6.63
C GLU A 50 0.45 -27.78 6.44
N SER A 51 1.25 -27.07 7.25
CA SER A 51 1.44 -25.62 7.12
C SER A 51 2.02 -25.25 5.74
N ILE A 52 3.00 -26.00 5.25
CA ILE A 52 3.59 -25.81 3.93
C ILE A 52 2.56 -26.10 2.82
N ARG A 53 1.82 -27.20 2.93
CA ARG A 53 0.78 -27.58 1.95
C ARG A 53 -0.30 -26.49 1.84
N LEU A 54 -0.81 -26.01 2.95
CA LEU A 54 -1.83 -24.96 2.99
C LEU A 54 -1.30 -23.62 2.49
N ALA A 55 -0.06 -23.25 2.84
CA ALA A 55 0.56 -22.02 2.33
C ALA A 55 0.78 -22.03 0.81
N LYS A 56 0.94 -23.19 0.19
CA LYS A 56 1.01 -23.31 -1.28
C LYS A 56 -0.33 -23.03 -1.95
N SER A 57 -1.45 -23.38 -1.32
CA SER A 57 -2.80 -23.28 -1.90
C SER A 57 -3.57 -22.02 -1.49
N ASP A 58 -3.24 -21.40 -0.36
CA ASP A 58 -4.00 -20.26 0.18
C ASP A 58 -3.08 -19.05 0.44
N ILE A 59 -3.38 -17.95 -0.23
CA ILE A 59 -2.61 -16.70 -0.14
C ILE A 59 -2.77 -16.02 1.22
N THR A 60 -3.90 -16.22 1.91
CA THR A 60 -4.14 -15.65 3.25
C THR A 60 -3.28 -16.37 4.27
N ILE A 61 -3.28 -17.71 4.24
CA ILE A 61 -2.42 -18.54 5.10
C ILE A 61 -0.94 -18.23 4.80
N ARG A 62 -0.58 -18.10 3.52
CA ARG A 62 0.76 -17.70 3.09
C ARG A 62 1.20 -16.38 3.69
N THR A 63 0.31 -15.38 3.70
CA THR A 63 0.57 -14.06 4.28
C THR A 63 0.69 -14.13 5.81
N THR A 64 -0.19 -14.87 6.47
CA THR A 64 -0.14 -15.04 7.93
C THR A 64 1.17 -15.72 8.35
N LEU A 65 1.60 -16.74 7.63
CA LEU A 65 2.86 -17.43 7.90
C LEU A 65 4.10 -16.59 7.55
N LEU A 66 4.00 -15.64 6.62
CA LEU A 66 5.08 -14.66 6.35
C LEU A 66 5.33 -13.75 7.56
N GLU A 67 4.31 -13.47 8.37
CA GLU A 67 4.38 -12.63 9.58
C GLU A 67 4.45 -13.43 10.88
N ASN A 68 4.67 -14.74 10.82
CA ASN A 68 4.74 -15.54 12.02
C ASN A 68 5.84 -15.04 12.96
N ARG A 69 5.59 -15.18 14.26
CA ARG A 69 6.52 -14.86 15.32
C ARG A 69 6.51 -16.00 16.33
N PHE A 70 7.69 -16.57 16.59
CA PHE A 70 7.84 -17.56 17.64
C PHE A 70 7.54 -16.94 19.00
N ILE A 71 6.71 -17.58 19.78
CA ILE A 71 6.32 -17.13 21.14
C ILE A 71 6.94 -18.05 22.18
N PHE A 72 6.65 -19.34 22.09
CA PHE A 72 7.08 -20.31 23.09
C PHE A 72 7.15 -21.73 22.52
N GLY A 73 7.95 -22.60 23.12
CA GLY A 73 8.03 -24.03 22.79
C GLY A 73 9.34 -24.42 22.10
N GLU A 74 9.28 -25.46 21.25
CA GLU A 74 10.44 -26.01 20.54
C GLU A 74 10.84 -25.13 19.35
N SER A 75 11.85 -24.32 19.55
CA SER A 75 12.32 -23.36 18.51
C SER A 75 12.83 -24.02 17.23
N LYS A 76 13.21 -25.30 17.30
CA LYS A 76 13.64 -26.08 16.12
C LYS A 76 12.50 -26.26 15.12
N LEU A 77 11.28 -26.54 15.58
CA LEU A 77 10.11 -26.62 14.71
C LEU A 77 9.80 -25.31 14.02
N ALA A 78 9.88 -24.18 14.75
CA ALA A 78 9.66 -22.86 14.18
C ALA A 78 10.71 -22.52 13.10
N ARG A 79 11.99 -22.86 13.36
CA ARG A 79 13.06 -22.67 12.37
C ARG A 79 12.87 -23.56 11.14
N GLU A 80 12.48 -24.81 11.34
CA GLU A 80 12.17 -25.74 10.24
C GLU A 80 11.04 -25.18 9.37
N LEU A 81 9.92 -24.76 9.97
CA LEU A 81 8.80 -24.14 9.26
C LEU A 81 9.28 -22.94 8.43
N ASN A 82 10.01 -22.00 9.04
CA ASN A 82 10.49 -20.81 8.34
C ASN A 82 11.44 -21.17 7.19
N THR A 83 12.38 -22.10 7.37
CA THR A 83 13.29 -22.53 6.32
C THR A 83 12.55 -23.14 5.14
N ARG A 84 11.57 -24.00 5.40
CA ARG A 84 10.75 -24.63 4.38
C ARG A 84 9.81 -23.65 3.68
N LEU A 85 9.22 -22.68 4.39
CA LEU A 85 8.43 -21.61 3.77
C LEU A 85 9.25 -20.87 2.72
N TRP A 86 10.50 -20.49 3.04
CA TRP A 86 11.36 -19.77 2.10
C TRP A 86 11.82 -20.63 0.92
N SER A 87 12.10 -21.90 1.13
CA SER A 87 12.59 -22.79 0.08
C SER A 87 11.49 -23.37 -0.82
N GLU A 88 10.32 -23.68 -0.27
CA GLU A 88 9.28 -24.43 -0.95
C GLU A 88 8.04 -23.60 -1.35
N VAL A 89 7.77 -22.48 -0.64
CA VAL A 89 6.55 -21.69 -0.85
C VAL A 89 6.87 -20.33 -1.48
N PHE A 90 7.80 -19.58 -0.91
CA PHE A 90 8.06 -18.19 -1.33
C PHE A 90 8.99 -18.12 -2.54
N LYS A 91 9.78 -19.15 -2.78
CA LYS A 91 10.69 -19.21 -3.93
C LYS A 91 9.89 -19.23 -5.23
N ASN A 92 10.25 -18.35 -6.17
CA ASN A 92 9.67 -18.24 -7.51
C ASN A 92 8.16 -17.90 -7.61
N THR A 93 7.52 -17.50 -6.50
CA THR A 93 6.08 -17.17 -6.45
C THR A 93 5.81 -15.67 -6.22
N ALA A 94 6.83 -14.83 -6.30
CA ALA A 94 6.73 -13.40 -6.03
C ALA A 94 5.69 -12.69 -6.94
N SER A 95 5.68 -13.00 -8.24
CA SER A 95 4.74 -12.39 -9.20
C SER A 95 3.28 -12.74 -8.88
N GLU A 96 3.02 -14.00 -8.52
CA GLU A 96 1.69 -14.45 -8.07
C GLU A 96 1.27 -13.72 -6.78
N PHE A 97 2.16 -13.70 -5.77
CA PHE A 97 1.89 -13.06 -4.49
C PHE A 97 1.55 -11.56 -4.66
N ILE A 98 2.34 -10.84 -5.45
CA ILE A 98 2.09 -9.42 -5.75
C ILE A 98 0.71 -9.26 -6.41
N SER A 99 0.42 -10.05 -7.46
CA SER A 99 -0.85 -9.97 -8.19
C SER A 99 -2.04 -10.17 -7.27
N GLU A 100 -2.01 -11.20 -6.43
CA GLU A 100 -3.11 -11.52 -5.52
C GLU A 100 -3.26 -10.45 -4.41
N LYS A 101 -2.15 -9.93 -3.87
CA LYS A 101 -2.20 -8.82 -2.88
C LYS A 101 -2.74 -7.53 -3.46
N LEU A 102 -2.47 -7.24 -4.72
CA LEU A 102 -3.03 -6.07 -5.40
C LEU A 102 -4.53 -6.25 -5.69
N LYS A 103 -4.96 -7.44 -6.11
CA LYS A 103 -6.40 -7.75 -6.28
C LYS A 103 -7.15 -7.64 -4.95
N GLU A 104 -6.61 -8.23 -3.87
CA GLU A 104 -7.18 -8.12 -2.52
C GLU A 104 -7.33 -6.65 -2.10
N ARG A 105 -6.29 -5.84 -2.30
CA ARG A 105 -6.33 -4.40 -2.02
C ARG A 105 -7.43 -3.69 -2.82
N ASP A 106 -7.52 -3.94 -4.12
CA ASP A 106 -8.48 -3.26 -4.99
C ASP A 106 -9.91 -3.65 -4.64
N LEU A 107 -10.17 -4.92 -4.30
CA LEU A 107 -11.46 -5.38 -3.79
C LEU A 107 -11.82 -4.73 -2.45
N ARG A 108 -10.85 -4.62 -1.54
CA ARG A 108 -11.03 -3.96 -0.25
C ARG A 108 -11.37 -2.49 -0.43
N HIS A 109 -10.62 -1.77 -1.27
CA HIS A 109 -10.91 -0.36 -1.55
C HIS A 109 -12.32 -0.16 -2.13
N LYS A 110 -12.77 -1.04 -3.03
CA LYS A 110 -14.15 -0.99 -3.56
C LYS A 110 -15.19 -1.15 -2.45
N LYS A 111 -14.98 -2.06 -1.50
CA LYS A 111 -15.88 -2.25 -0.34
C LYS A 111 -15.91 -1.03 0.59
N GLN A 112 -14.82 -0.29 0.70
CA GLN A 112 -14.67 0.86 1.58
C GLN A 112 -14.97 2.20 0.88
N GLY A 113 -15.63 2.20 -0.29
CA GLY A 113 -16.05 3.40 -1.01
C GLY A 113 -15.06 3.92 -2.04
N SER A 114 -13.94 3.21 -2.30
CA SER A 114 -12.92 3.52 -3.32
C SER A 114 -12.20 4.87 -3.19
N GLU A 115 -12.69 5.76 -2.36
CA GLU A 115 -12.14 7.10 -2.16
C GLU A 115 -11.19 7.19 -0.95
N ARG A 116 -10.24 8.13 -1.03
CA ARG A 116 -9.29 8.39 0.07
C ARG A 116 -9.82 9.44 1.04
N TYR A 117 -10.63 10.35 0.55
CA TYR A 117 -11.11 11.52 1.29
C TYR A 117 -12.56 11.34 1.75
N LEU A 118 -12.86 10.16 2.30
CA LEU A 118 -14.14 9.91 2.95
C LEU A 118 -14.21 10.70 4.26
N LEU A 119 -15.36 11.26 4.55
CA LEU A 119 -15.59 12.03 5.80
C LEU A 119 -15.51 11.15 7.04
N GLU A 120 -15.92 9.89 6.91
CA GLU A 120 -15.88 8.86 7.97
C GLU A 120 -15.03 7.65 7.50
N PRO A 121 -13.69 7.80 7.43
CA PRO A 121 -12.83 6.76 6.88
C PRO A 121 -12.63 5.61 7.83
N ASN A 122 -12.44 4.39 7.28
CA ASN A 122 -11.90 3.26 8.02
C ASN A 122 -10.37 3.34 8.03
N ILE A 123 -9.77 3.51 9.20
CA ILE A 123 -8.33 3.74 9.37
C ILE A 123 -7.47 2.51 9.08
N LYS A 124 -8.04 1.32 9.12
CA LYS A 124 -7.36 0.07 8.84
C LYS A 124 -7.54 -0.34 7.39
N GLU A 125 -8.79 -0.50 6.95
CA GLU A 125 -9.13 -1.09 5.66
C GLU A 125 -9.36 -0.05 4.56
N GLY A 126 -9.55 1.23 4.90
CA GLY A 126 -9.74 2.32 3.96
C GLY A 126 -8.50 2.59 3.10
N LYS A 127 -8.70 3.31 2.00
CA LYS A 127 -7.63 3.67 1.07
C LYS A 127 -6.64 4.64 1.73
N GLY A 128 -5.39 4.23 1.82
CA GLY A 128 -4.35 4.95 2.56
C GLY A 128 -4.31 4.61 4.05
N GLY A 129 -5.05 3.60 4.50
CA GLY A 129 -5.05 3.11 5.87
C GLY A 129 -3.92 2.12 6.17
N LEU A 130 -3.92 1.59 7.39
CA LEU A 130 -2.88 0.68 7.90
C LEU A 130 -2.68 -0.56 7.04
N ARG A 131 -3.76 -1.14 6.49
CA ARG A 131 -3.67 -2.33 5.65
C ARG A 131 -2.89 -2.08 4.36
N ASP A 132 -2.91 -0.86 3.83
CA ASP A 132 -2.09 -0.52 2.67
C ASP A 132 -0.60 -0.49 3.01
N LEU A 133 -0.21 0.06 4.17
CA LEU A 133 1.16 -0.01 4.69
C LEU A 133 1.62 -1.45 4.97
N GLN A 134 0.75 -2.25 5.57
CA GLN A 134 1.02 -3.67 5.80
C GLN A 134 1.23 -4.43 4.48
N ASN A 135 0.39 -4.18 3.48
CA ASN A 135 0.56 -4.77 2.15
C ASN A 135 1.90 -4.39 1.52
N LEU A 136 2.33 -3.12 1.64
CA LEU A 136 3.66 -2.69 1.18
C LEU A 136 4.76 -3.50 1.86
N TYR A 137 4.68 -3.63 3.17
CA TYR A 137 5.67 -4.38 3.95
C TYR A 137 5.67 -5.87 3.59
N TRP A 138 4.50 -6.52 3.49
CA TRP A 138 4.38 -7.93 3.11
C TRP A 138 4.95 -8.22 1.73
N ILE A 139 4.59 -7.40 0.74
CA ILE A 139 5.13 -7.53 -0.61
C ILE A 139 6.65 -7.36 -0.59
N SER A 140 7.15 -6.35 0.11
CA SER A 140 8.58 -6.10 0.22
C SER A 140 9.31 -7.25 0.92
N LYS A 141 8.78 -7.73 2.05
CA LYS A 141 9.32 -8.87 2.79
C LYS A 141 9.36 -10.13 1.92
N TYR A 142 8.29 -10.39 1.18
CA TYR A 142 8.18 -11.56 0.31
C TYR A 142 9.20 -11.55 -0.84
N VAL A 143 9.33 -10.39 -1.50
CA VAL A 143 10.17 -10.26 -2.70
C VAL A 143 11.65 -10.14 -2.36
N TYR A 144 11.98 -9.30 -1.37
CA TYR A 144 13.36 -8.94 -1.04
C TYR A 144 13.91 -9.66 0.20
N LYS A 145 13.10 -10.48 0.86
CA LYS A 145 13.46 -11.20 2.11
C LYS A 145 13.95 -10.26 3.21
N ILE A 146 13.38 -9.06 3.29
CA ILE A 146 13.76 -8.10 4.33
C ILE A 146 13.29 -8.58 5.70
N GLU A 147 14.10 -8.36 6.71
CA GLU A 147 13.74 -8.59 8.11
C GLU A 147 13.25 -7.30 8.76
N HIS A 148 13.86 -6.18 8.39
CA HIS A 148 13.54 -4.87 8.93
C HIS A 148 13.16 -3.87 7.83
N LYS A 149 12.31 -2.92 8.18
CA LYS A 149 11.90 -1.83 7.24
C LYS A 149 13.09 -1.02 6.70
N LYS A 150 14.18 -0.91 7.47
CA LYS A 150 15.42 -0.23 7.07
C LYS A 150 16.07 -0.84 5.83
N ASP A 151 15.88 -2.13 5.63
CA ASP A 151 16.50 -2.86 4.52
C ASP A 151 15.97 -2.37 3.16
N LEU A 152 14.78 -1.74 3.14
CA LEU A 152 14.19 -1.16 1.93
C LEU A 152 15.06 -0.07 1.29
N ILE A 153 15.90 0.61 2.09
CA ILE A 153 16.89 1.58 1.59
C ILE A 153 17.99 0.85 0.83
N GLY A 154 18.51 -0.25 1.41
CA GLY A 154 19.59 -1.04 0.82
C GLY A 154 19.22 -1.64 -0.55
N PHE A 155 17.93 -1.95 -0.76
CA PHE A 155 17.42 -2.41 -2.05
C PHE A 155 17.02 -1.28 -3.01
N ASN A 156 17.31 -0.02 -2.67
CA ASN A 156 16.91 1.17 -3.45
C ASN A 156 15.40 1.25 -3.74
N ILE A 157 14.56 0.70 -2.87
CA ILE A 157 13.10 0.75 -3.00
C ILE A 157 12.57 2.06 -2.47
N PHE A 158 13.02 2.45 -1.27
CA PHE A 158 12.73 3.72 -0.63
C PHE A 158 14.00 4.52 -0.39
N SER A 159 13.88 5.84 -0.49
CA SER A 159 14.86 6.77 0.06
C SER A 159 14.73 6.84 1.58
N ALA A 160 15.72 7.44 2.25
CA ALA A 160 15.64 7.71 3.69
C ALA A 160 14.42 8.59 4.06
N ASN A 161 14.05 9.52 3.16
CA ASN A 161 12.86 10.36 3.33
C ASN A 161 11.58 9.54 3.22
N ASP A 162 11.48 8.63 2.25
CA ASP A 162 10.32 7.74 2.09
C ASP A 162 10.12 6.85 3.31
N LEU A 163 11.23 6.32 3.88
CA LEU A 163 11.16 5.53 5.11
C LEU A 163 10.70 6.37 6.31
N THR A 164 11.11 7.63 6.37
CA THR A 164 10.65 8.58 7.41
C THR A 164 9.15 8.84 7.26
N LEU A 165 8.67 9.07 6.04
CA LEU A 165 7.24 9.24 5.75
C LEU A 165 6.44 7.99 6.09
N PHE A 166 6.97 6.81 5.74
CA PHE A 166 6.37 5.53 6.10
C PHE A 166 6.18 5.41 7.62
N SER A 167 7.27 5.62 8.38
CA SER A 167 7.24 5.48 9.84
C SER A 167 6.32 6.50 10.51
N LYS A 168 6.28 7.75 10.02
CA LYS A 168 5.36 8.78 10.52
C LYS A 168 3.90 8.41 10.26
N ALA A 169 3.57 7.96 9.06
CA ALA A 169 2.22 7.56 8.71
C ALA A 169 1.78 6.34 9.53
N GLU A 170 2.65 5.34 9.66
CA GLU A 170 2.39 4.14 10.44
C GLU A 170 2.13 4.47 11.91
N ASN A 171 3.01 5.23 12.55
CA ASN A 171 2.87 5.63 13.95
C ASN A 171 1.59 6.43 14.18
N PHE A 172 1.27 7.38 13.30
CA PHE A 172 0.03 8.14 13.40
C PHE A 172 -1.21 7.25 13.30
N LEU A 173 -1.28 6.41 12.28
CA LEU A 173 -2.44 5.53 12.07
C LEU A 173 -2.59 4.50 13.20
N TRP A 174 -1.49 3.97 13.74
CA TRP A 174 -1.52 3.11 14.92
C TRP A 174 -2.01 3.84 16.17
N THR A 175 -1.53 5.06 16.40
CA THR A 175 -1.97 5.90 17.53
C THR A 175 -3.47 6.15 17.45
N VAL A 176 -3.98 6.53 16.29
CA VAL A 176 -5.41 6.75 16.07
C VAL A 176 -6.22 5.46 16.29
N ARG A 177 -5.71 4.32 15.77
CA ARG A 177 -6.37 3.02 15.93
C ARG A 177 -6.47 2.61 17.39
N CYS A 178 -5.38 2.72 18.13
CA CYS A 178 -5.40 2.40 19.57
C CYS A 178 -6.35 3.32 20.35
N ALA A 179 -6.35 4.62 20.04
CA ALA A 179 -7.25 5.58 20.66
C ALA A 179 -8.73 5.26 20.35
N LEU A 180 -9.05 4.86 19.11
CA LEU A 180 -10.39 4.42 18.72
C LEU A 180 -10.83 3.17 19.50
N HIS A 181 -9.97 2.16 19.60
CA HIS A 181 -10.25 0.96 20.36
C HIS A 181 -10.54 1.28 21.84
N LEU A 182 -9.70 2.09 22.47
CA LEU A 182 -9.84 2.48 23.87
C LEU A 182 -11.07 3.36 24.13
N LEU A 183 -11.42 4.24 23.18
CA LEU A 183 -12.60 5.09 23.31
C LEU A 183 -13.91 4.30 23.15
N SER A 184 -13.88 3.26 22.30
CA SER A 184 -15.07 2.49 21.94
C SER A 184 -15.24 1.20 22.76
N ASP A 185 -14.26 0.85 23.60
CA ASP A 185 -14.18 -0.42 24.34
C ASP A 185 -14.38 -1.67 23.45
N ARG A 186 -13.97 -1.57 22.19
CA ARG A 186 -14.08 -2.63 21.17
C ARG A 186 -13.18 -2.36 19.97
N ALA A 187 -13.02 -3.36 19.11
CA ALA A 187 -12.36 -3.21 17.82
C ALA A 187 -13.19 -2.31 16.88
N ASN A 188 -13.03 -1.00 17.02
CA ASN A 188 -13.62 0.00 16.11
C ASN A 188 -12.52 0.59 15.23
N GLU A 189 -12.73 0.56 13.92
CA GLU A 189 -11.77 1.02 12.90
C GLU A 189 -12.32 2.22 12.11
N ASN A 190 -13.57 2.65 12.37
CA ASN A 190 -14.22 3.74 11.65
C ASN A 190 -14.12 5.05 12.42
N LEU A 191 -13.59 6.08 11.76
CA LEU A 191 -13.57 7.45 12.24
C LEU A 191 -14.91 8.13 11.91
N SER A 192 -16.01 7.66 12.53
CA SER A 192 -17.32 8.31 12.41
C SER A 192 -17.34 9.67 13.09
N PHE A 193 -18.27 10.54 12.71
CA PHE A 193 -18.33 11.92 13.21
C PHE A 193 -18.39 12.02 14.74
N ASP A 194 -19.08 11.10 15.39
CA ASP A 194 -19.23 11.04 16.84
C ASP A 194 -17.91 10.79 17.58
N VAL A 195 -16.95 10.05 16.98
CA VAL A 195 -15.65 9.75 17.59
C VAL A 195 -14.53 10.72 17.16
N GLN A 196 -14.68 11.46 16.05
CA GLN A 196 -13.63 12.35 15.54
C GLN A 196 -13.26 13.44 16.56
N VAL A 197 -14.24 14.09 17.19
CA VAL A 197 -13.98 15.16 18.16
C VAL A 197 -13.33 14.64 19.44
N PRO A 198 -13.84 13.57 20.08
CA PRO A 198 -13.17 12.95 21.24
C PRO A 198 -11.75 12.48 20.92
N ILE A 199 -11.50 11.85 19.77
CA ILE A 199 -10.18 11.40 19.36
C ILE A 199 -9.23 12.59 19.14
N ALA A 200 -9.66 13.63 18.42
CA ALA A 200 -8.85 14.83 18.23
C ALA A 200 -8.42 15.43 19.57
N LYS A 201 -9.35 15.52 20.54
CA LYS A 201 -9.07 16.01 21.88
C LYS A 201 -8.09 15.12 22.65
N SER A 202 -8.27 13.81 22.62
CA SER A 202 -7.40 12.84 23.31
C SER A 202 -5.97 12.86 22.75
N LEU A 203 -5.82 13.11 21.44
CA LEU A 203 -4.52 13.23 20.78
C LEU A 203 -3.92 14.66 20.86
N GLY A 204 -4.54 15.57 21.61
CA GLY A 204 -4.00 16.90 21.90
C GLY A 204 -4.19 17.94 20.81
N PHE A 205 -5.06 17.73 19.84
CA PHE A 205 -5.40 18.71 18.81
C PHE A 205 -6.28 19.82 19.41
N LYS A 206 -5.79 21.05 19.39
CA LYS A 206 -6.44 22.24 19.98
C LYS A 206 -6.98 23.17 18.90
N ASN A 207 -8.03 23.89 19.24
CA ASN A 207 -8.54 24.98 18.41
C ASN A 207 -7.52 26.13 18.41
N THR A 208 -6.93 26.43 17.27
CA THR A 208 -5.97 27.55 17.12
C THR A 208 -6.00 28.05 15.68
N GLY A 209 -5.81 29.37 15.49
CA GLY A 209 -5.71 29.95 14.14
C GLY A 209 -7.00 29.85 13.31
N GLY A 210 -8.18 29.93 13.96
CA GLY A 210 -9.47 29.87 13.27
C GLY A 210 -9.93 28.46 12.88
N LEU A 211 -9.10 27.42 13.09
CA LEU A 211 -9.44 26.03 12.82
C LEU A 211 -9.77 25.28 14.10
N LEU A 212 -10.76 24.39 14.03
CA LEU A 212 -11.09 23.48 15.10
C LEU A 212 -10.03 22.38 15.23
N GLY A 213 -9.87 21.82 16.43
CA GLY A 213 -8.94 20.72 16.69
C GLY A 213 -9.27 19.49 15.84
N VAL A 214 -10.55 19.19 15.64
CA VAL A 214 -10.99 18.08 14.79
C VAL A 214 -10.63 18.30 13.30
N GLU A 215 -10.71 19.52 12.81
CA GLU A 215 -10.32 19.83 11.42
C GLU A 215 -8.82 19.60 11.22
N LYS A 216 -7.97 20.04 12.18
CA LYS A 216 -6.53 19.78 12.16
C LYS A 216 -6.19 18.30 12.26
N PHE A 217 -6.93 17.56 13.08
CA PHE A 217 -6.79 16.11 13.19
C PHE A 217 -7.10 15.44 11.85
N MET A 218 -8.25 15.75 11.24
CA MET A 218 -8.64 15.17 9.94
C MET A 218 -7.71 15.59 8.81
N GLN A 219 -7.20 16.84 8.82
CA GLN A 219 -6.17 17.28 7.87
C GLN A 219 -4.89 16.44 7.99
N ASN A 220 -4.43 16.16 9.22
CA ASN A 220 -3.30 15.26 9.46
C ASN A 220 -3.58 13.84 8.99
N TYR A 221 -4.77 13.31 9.28
CA TYR A 221 -5.18 12.00 8.80
C TYR A 221 -5.08 11.90 7.27
N PHE A 222 -5.66 12.85 6.54
CA PHE A 222 -5.64 12.86 5.08
C PHE A 222 -4.24 13.04 4.51
N LEU A 223 -3.38 13.80 5.17
CA LEU A 223 -1.97 13.94 4.79
C LEU A 223 -1.25 12.58 4.90
N HIS A 224 -1.43 11.84 5.99
CA HIS A 224 -0.86 10.52 6.16
C HIS A 224 -1.44 9.51 5.17
N ALA A 225 -2.76 9.51 4.93
CA ALA A 225 -3.39 8.65 3.93
C ALA A 225 -2.87 8.94 2.50
N LYS A 226 -2.61 10.23 2.17
CA LYS A 226 -1.96 10.62 0.92
C LYS A 226 -0.55 10.02 0.83
N ASN A 227 0.27 10.18 1.88
CA ASN A 227 1.64 9.67 1.93
C ASN A 227 1.68 8.15 1.75
N VAL A 228 0.77 7.40 2.38
CA VAL A 228 0.65 5.95 2.18
C VAL A 228 0.37 5.60 0.72
N GLY A 229 -0.52 6.35 0.07
CA GLY A 229 -0.80 6.17 -1.37
C GLY A 229 0.42 6.45 -2.26
N GLU A 230 1.22 7.44 -1.93
CA GLU A 230 2.47 7.76 -2.64
C GLU A 230 3.50 6.65 -2.49
N LEU A 231 3.73 6.17 -1.26
CA LEU A 231 4.65 5.07 -0.97
C LEU A 231 4.24 3.79 -1.70
N THR A 232 2.93 3.50 -1.76
CA THR A 232 2.40 2.36 -2.53
C THR A 232 2.76 2.49 -4.01
N ARG A 233 2.60 3.68 -4.57
CA ARG A 233 2.92 3.95 -5.98
C ARG A 233 4.42 3.79 -6.27
N ILE A 234 5.27 4.30 -5.37
CA ILE A 234 6.73 4.19 -5.50
C ILE A 234 7.15 2.71 -5.50
N LEU A 235 6.68 1.93 -4.53
CA LEU A 235 7.00 0.50 -4.46
C LEU A 235 6.59 -0.23 -5.74
N LEU A 236 5.34 -0.08 -6.17
CA LEU A 236 4.82 -0.77 -7.35
C LEU A 236 5.59 -0.40 -8.62
N ALA A 237 5.91 0.89 -8.80
CA ALA A 237 6.69 1.34 -9.94
C ALA A 237 8.11 0.74 -9.96
N ARG A 238 8.75 0.62 -8.79
CA ARG A 238 10.07 0.00 -8.66
C ARG A 238 10.02 -1.49 -8.98
N MET A 239 9.01 -2.19 -8.47
CA MET A 239 8.82 -3.63 -8.73
C MET A 239 8.54 -3.91 -10.20
N GLU A 240 7.69 -3.11 -10.85
CA GLU A 240 7.45 -3.23 -12.29
C GLU A 240 8.77 -3.07 -13.09
N SER A 241 9.60 -2.10 -12.71
CA SER A 241 10.88 -1.85 -13.40
C SER A 241 11.90 -2.98 -13.22
N GLN A 242 11.87 -3.68 -12.10
CA GLN A 242 12.80 -4.78 -11.80
C GLN A 242 12.34 -6.11 -12.41
N HIS A 243 11.05 -6.44 -12.34
CA HIS A 243 10.52 -7.70 -12.88
C HIS A 243 10.40 -7.74 -14.40
N VAL A 244 10.34 -6.60 -15.08
CA VAL A 244 10.37 -6.54 -16.54
C VAL A 244 11.75 -6.92 -17.09
N LYS A 245 12.83 -6.79 -16.32
CA LYS A 245 14.19 -7.19 -16.75
C LYS A 245 14.42 -8.71 -16.73
N GLU A 246 13.61 -9.47 -16.00
CA GLU A 246 13.88 -10.91 -15.77
C GLU A 246 13.15 -11.88 -16.70
N LYS A 247 12.25 -11.42 -17.57
CA LYS A 247 11.57 -12.31 -18.55
C LYS A 247 11.66 -11.73 -19.97
N PRO A 248 12.41 -12.37 -20.88
CA PRO A 248 12.23 -12.15 -22.31
C PRO A 248 10.90 -12.79 -22.72
N ASN A 249 9.84 -12.00 -22.82
CA ASN A 249 8.49 -12.49 -22.91
C ASN A 249 8.01 -12.73 -24.34
N ILE A 250 7.56 -13.96 -24.60
CA ILE A 250 6.67 -14.33 -25.72
C ILE A 250 5.38 -13.46 -25.70
N LEU A 251 4.87 -13.08 -24.52
CA LEU A 251 3.76 -12.12 -24.35
C LEU A 251 4.07 -10.71 -24.85
N ASN A 252 5.32 -10.25 -24.76
CA ASN A 252 5.73 -8.95 -25.30
C ASN A 252 5.83 -8.97 -26.85
N LYS A 253 6.04 -10.13 -27.47
CA LYS A 253 5.95 -10.25 -28.94
C LYS A 253 4.50 -10.17 -29.43
N ILE A 254 3.55 -10.68 -28.66
CA ILE A 254 2.11 -10.57 -28.97
C ILE A 254 1.60 -9.16 -28.69
N LYS A 255 2.01 -8.53 -27.58
CA LYS A 255 1.70 -7.12 -27.29
C LYS A 255 2.31 -6.17 -28.31
N LYS A 256 3.57 -6.35 -28.75
CA LYS A 256 4.15 -5.55 -29.82
C LYS A 256 3.40 -5.64 -31.14
N LYS A 257 2.72 -6.75 -31.42
CA LYS A 257 1.89 -6.89 -32.63
C LYS A 257 0.53 -6.17 -32.52
N PHE A 258 0.06 -5.88 -31.28
CA PHE A 258 -1.12 -5.04 -31.01
C PHE A 258 -0.76 -3.57 -30.69
N GLU A 259 0.49 -3.28 -30.33
CA GLU A 259 0.98 -1.92 -30.03
C GLU A 259 1.45 -1.14 -31.28
N SER A 260 1.38 -1.75 -32.48
CA SER A 260 1.75 -1.09 -33.73
C SER A 260 0.67 -0.19 -34.35
N ALA A 261 -0.33 0.19 -33.60
CA ALA A 261 -1.40 1.08 -34.05
C ALA A 261 -1.79 2.09 -32.98
N ASP A 262 -0.86 3.00 -32.63
CA ASP A 262 -1.25 4.31 -32.09
C ASP A 262 -0.04 5.25 -32.07
N THR A 263 0.16 5.96 -33.13
CA THR A 263 1.23 6.95 -33.37
C THR A 263 0.76 8.37 -33.07
N ASN A 264 0.09 8.63 -31.95
CA ASN A 264 -0.35 9.98 -31.58
C ASN A 264 0.25 10.44 -30.24
N ILE A 265 1.56 10.21 -30.05
CA ILE A 265 2.27 10.82 -28.93
C ILE A 265 3.00 12.05 -29.46
N GLU A 266 2.78 13.19 -28.83
CA GLU A 266 3.46 14.44 -29.22
C GLU A 266 4.97 14.35 -29.01
N LYS A 267 5.74 15.08 -29.81
CA LYS A 267 7.21 15.15 -29.71
C LYS A 267 7.64 15.54 -28.27
N GLY A 268 8.65 14.84 -27.75
CA GLY A 268 9.18 15.06 -26.39
C GLY A 268 8.63 14.10 -25.35
N PHE A 269 7.58 13.34 -25.71
CA PHE A 269 7.07 12.26 -24.85
C PHE A 269 7.37 10.89 -25.46
N SER A 270 7.60 9.92 -24.60
CA SER A 270 7.94 8.54 -24.98
C SER A 270 7.12 7.53 -24.21
N LEU A 271 7.07 6.30 -24.67
CA LEU A 271 6.47 5.20 -23.90
C LEU A 271 7.55 4.37 -23.23
N THR A 272 7.48 4.33 -21.91
CA THR A 272 8.31 3.45 -21.10
C THR A 272 7.40 2.43 -20.42
N HIS A 273 7.52 1.16 -20.78
CA HIS A 273 6.68 0.07 -20.24
C HIS A 273 5.16 0.32 -20.39
N GLY A 274 4.74 0.86 -21.55
CA GLY A 274 3.33 1.17 -21.83
C GLY A 274 2.79 2.39 -21.08
N ARG A 275 3.65 3.15 -20.38
CA ARG A 275 3.31 4.40 -19.68
C ARG A 275 3.95 5.58 -20.38
N LEU A 276 3.25 6.71 -20.37
CA LEU A 276 3.74 7.95 -20.92
C LEU A 276 4.87 8.52 -20.06
N ASN A 277 6.03 8.74 -20.64
CA ASN A 277 7.21 9.30 -20.00
C ASN A 277 7.74 10.49 -20.83
N VAL A 278 8.68 11.24 -20.30
CA VAL A 278 9.40 12.30 -21.01
C VAL A 278 10.70 11.74 -21.61
N GLU A 279 11.07 12.22 -22.80
CA GLU A 279 12.32 11.82 -23.46
C GLU A 279 13.54 12.47 -22.82
N ASN A 280 13.38 13.71 -22.32
CA ASN A 280 14.46 14.47 -21.71
C ASN A 280 13.99 15.09 -20.39
N SER A 281 14.80 14.97 -19.33
CA SER A 281 14.54 15.55 -18.01
C SER A 281 14.49 17.10 -18.00
N GLU A 282 15.13 17.76 -18.98
CA GLU A 282 15.14 19.22 -19.12
C GLU A 282 13.94 19.78 -19.90
N MET A 283 13.06 18.92 -20.38
CA MET A 283 11.93 19.31 -21.23
C MET A 283 11.03 20.37 -20.55
N PHE A 284 10.80 20.23 -19.27
CA PHE A 284 9.95 21.14 -18.49
C PHE A 284 10.62 22.49 -18.24
N VAL A 285 11.95 22.50 -18.10
CA VAL A 285 12.72 23.75 -17.92
C VAL A 285 12.78 24.54 -19.22
N LYS A 286 12.89 23.85 -20.37
CA LYS A 286 12.92 24.48 -21.71
C LYS A 286 11.57 25.06 -22.11
N ASP A 287 10.51 24.36 -21.80
CA ASP A 287 9.14 24.78 -22.10
C ASP A 287 8.20 24.30 -20.97
N PRO A 288 7.85 25.18 -20.00
CA PRO A 288 6.98 24.84 -18.88
C PRO A 288 5.57 24.33 -19.28
N ILE A 289 5.07 24.69 -20.46
CA ILE A 289 3.77 24.22 -20.98
C ILE A 289 3.71 22.69 -21.05
N ASN A 290 4.86 22.03 -21.21
CA ASN A 290 4.94 20.57 -21.20
C ASN A 290 4.55 19.93 -19.86
N LEU A 291 4.55 20.68 -18.76
CA LEU A 291 4.00 20.22 -17.47
C LEU A 291 2.53 19.83 -17.60
N ILE A 292 1.72 20.67 -18.24
CA ILE A 292 0.29 20.39 -18.43
C ILE A 292 0.04 19.48 -19.64
N LYS A 293 0.84 19.60 -20.72
CA LYS A 293 0.78 18.72 -21.90
C LYS A 293 0.98 17.25 -21.56
N LEU A 294 1.81 16.93 -20.55
CA LEU A 294 2.00 15.56 -20.09
C LEU A 294 0.67 14.90 -19.66
N PHE A 295 -0.16 15.63 -18.91
CA PHE A 295 -1.45 15.14 -18.45
C PHE A 295 -2.46 15.05 -19.59
N GLN A 296 -2.48 16.04 -20.48
CA GLN A 296 -3.32 16.02 -21.68
C GLN A 296 -3.00 14.81 -22.58
N ASN A 297 -1.72 14.55 -22.86
CA ASN A 297 -1.30 13.39 -23.64
C ASN A 297 -1.61 12.07 -22.93
N GLY A 298 -1.56 12.03 -21.60
CA GLY A 298 -1.96 10.89 -20.81
C GLY A 298 -3.44 10.54 -20.96
N LEU A 299 -4.32 11.56 -21.02
CA LEU A 299 -5.76 11.38 -21.27
C LEU A 299 -6.02 11.03 -22.74
N LYS A 300 -5.45 11.79 -23.69
CA LYS A 300 -5.59 11.54 -25.17
C LYS A 300 -5.24 10.10 -25.52
N SER A 301 -4.13 9.59 -24.98
CA SER A 301 -3.65 8.24 -25.25
C SER A 301 -4.26 7.18 -24.34
N SER A 302 -5.11 7.54 -23.40
CA SER A 302 -5.63 6.65 -22.33
C SER A 302 -4.51 5.92 -21.55
N ARG A 303 -3.30 6.49 -21.52
CA ARG A 303 -2.12 5.91 -20.89
C ARG A 303 -1.88 6.46 -19.49
N LEU A 304 -1.32 5.61 -18.63
CA LEU A 304 -0.84 6.05 -17.33
C LEU A 304 0.48 6.80 -17.50
N ILE A 305 0.67 7.86 -16.72
CA ILE A 305 1.94 8.58 -16.70
C ILE A 305 2.97 7.77 -15.93
N HIS A 306 4.20 7.73 -16.43
CA HIS A 306 5.31 7.05 -15.78
C HIS A 306 5.73 7.77 -14.48
N PRO A 307 6.08 7.07 -13.39
CA PRO A 307 6.48 7.69 -12.13
C PRO A 307 7.64 8.68 -12.27
N ASN A 308 8.59 8.40 -13.14
CA ASN A 308 9.71 9.33 -13.43
C ASN A 308 9.22 10.67 -13.97
N ALA A 309 8.26 10.67 -14.89
CA ALA A 309 7.69 11.90 -15.42
C ALA A 309 6.95 12.68 -14.33
N LEU A 310 6.17 12.01 -13.48
CA LEU A 310 5.51 12.64 -12.33
C LEU A 310 6.51 13.21 -11.31
N HIS A 311 7.61 12.50 -11.07
CA HIS A 311 8.68 13.00 -10.20
C HIS A 311 9.34 14.26 -10.78
N LEU A 312 9.57 14.30 -12.09
CA LEU A 312 10.10 15.47 -12.77
C LEU A 312 9.11 16.65 -12.74
N VAL A 313 7.80 16.40 -12.87
CA VAL A 313 6.76 17.43 -12.66
C VAL A 313 6.86 18.02 -11.26
N ALA A 314 6.88 17.17 -10.23
CA ALA A 314 6.96 17.62 -8.83
C ALA A 314 8.23 18.45 -8.53
N ARG A 315 9.36 18.14 -9.19
CA ARG A 315 10.61 18.91 -9.05
C ARG A 315 10.60 20.25 -9.78
N ASN A 316 9.76 20.40 -10.76
CA ASN A 316 9.67 21.60 -11.59
C ASN A 316 8.34 22.36 -11.38
N ILE A 317 7.66 22.11 -10.26
CA ILE A 317 6.37 22.75 -9.95
C ILE A 317 6.49 24.27 -9.83
N ASP A 318 7.66 24.76 -9.42
CA ASP A 318 7.95 26.21 -9.27
C ASP A 318 7.93 26.95 -10.63
N LEU A 319 7.97 26.23 -11.77
CA LEU A 319 7.79 26.80 -13.10
C LEU A 319 6.33 27.18 -13.41
N VAL A 320 5.39 26.76 -12.56
CA VAL A 320 3.97 27.19 -12.63
C VAL A 320 3.85 28.52 -11.89
N ASP A 321 4.36 29.58 -12.50
CA ASP A 321 4.33 30.94 -12.00
C ASP A 321 3.10 31.74 -12.52
N GLU A 322 3.03 33.01 -12.20
CA GLU A 322 1.95 33.88 -12.67
C GLU A 322 1.89 34.02 -14.18
N ASN A 323 3.03 33.94 -14.87
CA ASN A 323 3.09 34.04 -16.33
C ASN A 323 2.52 32.76 -16.95
N PHE A 324 2.87 31.60 -16.37
CA PHE A 324 2.29 30.32 -16.78
C PHE A 324 0.76 30.31 -16.63
N ILE A 325 0.26 30.77 -15.47
CA ILE A 325 -1.20 30.81 -15.19
C ILE A 325 -1.92 31.78 -16.13
N LYS A 326 -1.30 32.89 -16.51
CA LYS A 326 -1.85 33.87 -17.45
C LYS A 326 -1.68 33.48 -18.92
N SER A 327 -0.96 32.41 -19.22
CA SER A 327 -0.74 31.94 -20.58
C SER A 327 -2.05 31.44 -21.21
N GLU A 328 -2.38 31.97 -22.38
CA GLU A 328 -3.55 31.56 -23.15
C GLU A 328 -3.43 30.06 -23.57
N GLU A 329 -2.21 29.59 -23.90
CA GLU A 329 -1.95 28.21 -24.24
C GLU A 329 -2.18 27.29 -23.03
N ALA A 330 -1.67 27.62 -21.84
CA ALA A 330 -1.87 26.86 -20.62
C ALA A 330 -3.37 26.76 -20.26
N THR A 331 -4.08 27.89 -20.37
CA THR A 331 -5.52 27.95 -20.11
C THR A 331 -6.31 27.10 -21.09
N THR A 332 -5.97 27.16 -22.36
CA THR A 332 -6.64 26.33 -23.41
C THR A 332 -6.45 24.85 -23.16
N ILE A 333 -5.20 24.41 -22.84
CA ILE A 333 -4.92 23.00 -22.54
C ILE A 333 -5.64 22.55 -21.27
N PHE A 334 -5.69 23.41 -20.25
CA PHE A 334 -6.38 23.09 -19.01
C PHE A 334 -7.90 22.94 -19.20
N LEU A 335 -8.51 23.82 -19.98
CA LEU A 335 -9.93 23.70 -20.37
C LEU A 335 -10.20 22.48 -21.23
N ASP A 336 -9.28 22.15 -22.15
CA ASP A 336 -9.37 20.94 -22.96
C ASP A 336 -9.33 19.68 -22.07
N LEU A 337 -8.46 19.63 -21.05
CA LEU A 337 -8.40 18.57 -20.06
C LEU A 337 -9.71 18.38 -19.29
N LEU A 338 -10.41 19.48 -18.98
CA LEU A 338 -11.65 19.44 -18.22
C LEU A 338 -12.87 19.03 -19.07
N LEU A 339 -12.93 19.48 -20.32
CA LEU A 339 -14.15 19.46 -21.12
C LEU A 339 -14.18 18.33 -22.18
N ASN A 340 -13.02 17.95 -22.70
CA ASN A 340 -12.98 17.12 -23.92
C ASN A 340 -12.58 15.65 -23.67
N TYR A 341 -12.24 15.25 -22.44
CA TYR A 341 -11.87 13.87 -22.12
C TYR A 341 -12.81 13.27 -21.09
N GLY A 342 -13.19 12.02 -21.29
CA GLY A 342 -14.21 11.33 -20.49
C GLY A 342 -13.86 11.06 -19.01
N ASP A 343 -12.62 11.35 -18.56
CA ASP A 343 -12.18 11.17 -17.18
C ASP A 343 -11.20 12.28 -16.74
N PRO A 344 -11.68 13.55 -16.65
CA PRO A 344 -10.82 14.66 -16.22
C PRO A 344 -10.34 14.48 -14.77
N GLU A 345 -11.11 13.83 -13.91
CA GLU A 345 -10.76 13.54 -12.54
C GLU A 345 -9.44 12.79 -12.44
N ARG A 346 -9.19 11.85 -13.34
CA ARG A 346 -7.97 11.06 -13.39
C ARG A 346 -6.70 11.89 -13.63
N ALA A 347 -6.79 12.96 -14.43
CA ALA A 347 -5.69 13.89 -14.66
C ALA A 347 -5.52 14.82 -13.46
N LEU A 348 -6.59 15.46 -13.03
CA LEU A 348 -6.58 16.43 -11.92
C LEU A 348 -6.07 15.82 -10.60
N ARG A 349 -6.45 14.58 -10.28
CA ARG A 349 -5.93 13.89 -9.09
C ARG A 349 -4.42 13.59 -9.15
N ARG A 350 -3.79 13.74 -10.30
CA ARG A 350 -2.35 13.49 -10.50
C ARG A 350 -1.53 14.75 -10.71
N MET A 351 -2.17 15.83 -11.06
CA MET A 351 -1.62 17.18 -11.04
C MET A 351 -1.39 17.65 -9.60
#